data_9cfb983b19d83cb7d8201ca887a5fc3e
#
_entry.id   9cfb983b19d83cb7d8201ca887a5fc3e
#
_cell.length_a   1.000
_cell.length_b   1.000
_cell.length_c   1.000
_cell.angle_alpha   90.00
_cell.angle_beta   90.00
_cell.angle_gamma   90.00
#
_symmetry.space_group_name_H-M   'P 1'
#
loop_
_entity.id
_entity.type
_entity.pdbx_description
1 polymer ?
#
loop_
_entity_poly.entity_id
_entity_poly.type
_entity_poly.pdbx_seq_one_letter_code
_entity_poly.pdbx_strand_id
1 'polypeptide(L)'
;ADLRGAYLEGADLEGVNLEGANLKGADLEGVNLTWADLRGADLSSVRGLLPQTDFIKANFEATTEGIIVYKSFCEHYPIPNYWKIEEGQIIEENCNFTRTNACGCGINVCTKEYAQKKLEKEVWKLLIKWEWLCGICVPYHTDGKIRCEKAMLLERVKG
;
A
#
# COMPACT_ATOMS: atom_id res chain seq x y z
N ALA A 1 -20.68 11.63 6.30
CA ALA A 1 -20.44 12.71 7.30
C ALA A 1 -19.93 13.96 6.59
N ASP A 2 -20.23 15.14 7.14
CA ASP A 2 -19.68 16.42 6.67
C ASP A 2 -18.63 16.92 7.68
N LEU A 3 -17.37 16.84 7.27
CA LEU A 3 -16.19 17.21 8.07
C LEU A 3 -15.35 18.28 7.35
N ARG A 4 -15.99 19.08 6.50
CA ARG A 4 -15.29 20.13 5.74
C ARG A 4 -14.59 21.11 6.66
N GLY A 5 -13.30 21.34 6.39
CA GLY A 5 -12.47 22.26 7.17
C GLY A 5 -12.26 21.87 8.63
N ALA A 6 -12.58 20.61 9.01
CA ALA A 6 -12.40 20.15 10.37
C ALA A 6 -10.90 20.12 10.76
N TYR A 7 -10.63 20.49 12.03
CA TYR A 7 -9.30 20.36 12.62
C TYR A 7 -9.21 19.00 13.31
N LEU A 8 -8.54 18.05 12.65
CA LEU A 8 -8.41 16.67 13.14
C LEU A 8 -6.93 16.31 13.43
N GLU A 9 -6.05 17.32 13.53
CA GLU A 9 -4.64 17.14 13.82
C GLU A 9 -4.43 16.18 15.00
N GLY A 10 -3.61 15.14 14.78
CA GLY A 10 -3.28 14.12 15.78
C GLY A 10 -4.43 13.23 16.23
N ALA A 11 -5.61 13.32 15.60
CA ALA A 11 -6.75 12.49 15.96
C ALA A 11 -6.48 11.00 15.65
N ASP A 12 -7.00 10.12 16.49
CA ASP A 12 -7.03 8.68 16.22
C ASP A 12 -8.35 8.31 15.53
N LEU A 13 -8.25 8.01 14.23
CA LEU A 13 -9.36 7.58 13.38
C LEU A 13 -9.17 6.13 12.91
N GLU A 14 -8.42 5.33 13.67
CA GLU A 14 -8.20 3.92 13.36
C GLU A 14 -9.52 3.17 13.22
N GLY A 15 -9.71 2.48 12.10
CA GLY A 15 -10.89 1.67 11.82
C GLY A 15 -12.20 2.45 11.66
N VAL A 16 -12.17 3.77 11.64
CA VAL A 16 -13.40 4.58 11.52
C VAL A 16 -13.99 4.47 10.11
N ASN A 17 -15.30 4.35 10.02
CA ASN A 17 -16.01 4.41 8.75
C ASN A 17 -16.19 5.87 8.30
N LEU A 18 -15.41 6.27 7.30
CA LEU A 18 -15.46 7.56 6.60
C LEU A 18 -15.95 7.41 5.15
N GLU A 19 -16.62 6.30 4.82
CA GLU A 19 -17.15 6.07 3.47
C GLU A 19 -18.05 7.23 3.05
N GLY A 20 -17.76 7.83 1.88
CA GLY A 20 -18.46 8.96 1.33
C GLY A 20 -18.42 10.24 2.18
N ALA A 21 -17.56 10.31 3.19
CA ALA A 21 -17.42 11.52 4.01
C ALA A 21 -16.84 12.68 3.20
N ASN A 22 -17.32 13.89 3.46
CA ASN A 22 -16.75 15.09 2.89
C ASN A 22 -15.74 15.70 3.87
N LEU A 23 -14.44 15.51 3.59
CA LEU A 23 -13.31 16.02 4.36
C LEU A 23 -12.60 17.20 3.67
N LYS A 24 -13.23 17.79 2.66
CA LYS A 24 -12.63 18.88 1.89
C LYS A 24 -12.04 19.97 2.76
N GLY A 25 -10.76 20.25 2.58
CA GLY A 25 -10.03 21.29 3.32
C GLY A 25 -9.78 20.97 4.79
N ALA A 26 -10.05 19.76 5.26
CA ALA A 26 -9.74 19.34 6.62
C ALA A 26 -8.21 19.30 6.87
N ASP A 27 -7.84 19.48 8.13
CA ASP A 27 -6.47 19.28 8.61
C ASP A 27 -6.34 17.89 9.23
N LEU A 28 -5.58 17.02 8.57
CA LEU A 28 -5.34 15.64 8.99
C LEU A 28 -3.86 15.41 9.40
N GLU A 29 -3.14 16.45 9.77
CA GLU A 29 -1.74 16.30 10.14
C GLU A 29 -1.61 15.38 11.37
N GLY A 30 -0.75 14.35 11.25
CA GLY A 30 -0.53 13.38 12.32
C GLY A 30 -1.71 12.44 12.63
N VAL A 31 -2.76 12.43 11.83
CA VAL A 31 -3.92 11.55 12.02
C VAL A 31 -3.54 10.08 11.80
N ASN A 32 -3.97 9.21 12.69
CA ASN A 32 -3.94 7.77 12.48
C ASN A 32 -5.18 7.34 11.66
N LEU A 33 -5.00 7.02 10.38
CA LEU A 33 -6.04 6.51 9.49
C LEU A 33 -5.95 5.00 9.27
N THR A 34 -5.14 4.29 10.03
CA THR A 34 -4.95 2.84 9.86
C THR A 34 -6.30 2.13 9.89
N TRP A 35 -6.57 1.31 8.87
CA TRP A 35 -7.84 0.58 8.66
C TRP A 35 -9.10 1.43 8.53
N ALA A 36 -9.01 2.75 8.47
CA ALA A 36 -10.18 3.58 8.20
C ALA A 36 -10.80 3.27 6.82
N ASP A 37 -12.11 3.29 6.72
CA ASP A 37 -12.79 3.14 5.44
C ASP A 37 -12.95 4.51 4.77
N LEU A 38 -12.14 4.80 3.78
CA LEU A 38 -12.11 6.07 3.04
C LEU A 38 -12.76 5.98 1.65
N ARG A 39 -13.47 4.90 1.33
CA ARG A 39 -14.08 4.73 0.02
C ARG A 39 -15.02 5.87 -0.32
N GLY A 40 -14.80 6.50 -1.49
CA GLY A 40 -15.62 7.63 -1.94
C GLY A 40 -15.54 8.91 -1.09
N ALA A 41 -14.62 8.98 -0.11
CA ALA A 41 -14.42 10.19 0.66
C ALA A 41 -13.83 11.31 -0.20
N ASP A 42 -14.32 12.54 -0.01
CA ASP A 42 -13.73 13.74 -0.63
C ASP A 42 -12.58 14.27 0.23
N LEU A 43 -11.36 14.00 -0.21
CA LEU A 43 -10.11 14.46 0.42
C LEU A 43 -9.50 15.68 -0.32
N SER A 44 -10.28 16.40 -1.11
CA SER A 44 -9.78 17.56 -1.84
C SER A 44 -9.32 18.67 -0.90
N SER A 45 -8.17 19.27 -1.19
CA SER A 45 -7.57 20.33 -0.38
C SER A 45 -7.29 19.97 1.09
N VAL A 46 -7.27 18.69 1.44
CA VAL A 46 -6.88 18.21 2.77
C VAL A 46 -5.38 18.47 2.99
N ARG A 47 -5.01 18.84 4.22
CA ARG A 47 -3.61 18.93 4.66
C ARG A 47 -3.23 17.70 5.47
N GLY A 48 -1.92 17.40 5.51
CA GLY A 48 -1.34 16.39 6.40
C GLY A 48 -1.53 14.94 5.95
N LEU A 49 -2.04 14.69 4.74
CA LEU A 49 -2.02 13.33 4.18
C LEU A 49 -0.57 12.89 3.92
N LEU A 50 -0.23 11.70 4.42
CA LEU A 50 1.11 11.16 4.28
C LEU A 50 1.53 11.03 2.80
N PRO A 51 2.61 11.70 2.35
CA PRO A 51 3.14 11.50 1.01
C PRO A 51 3.60 10.04 0.80
N GLN A 52 3.34 9.48 -0.39
CA GLN A 52 3.76 8.11 -0.70
C GLN A 52 5.27 7.92 -0.54
N THR A 53 6.05 8.92 -0.95
CA THR A 53 7.51 8.88 -0.85
C THR A 53 8.00 8.80 0.59
N ASP A 54 7.33 9.47 1.52
CA ASP A 54 7.71 9.45 2.94
C ASP A 54 7.40 8.08 3.54
N PHE A 55 6.24 7.49 3.22
CA PHE A 55 5.90 6.14 3.64
C PHE A 55 6.91 5.11 3.10
N ILE A 56 7.27 5.21 1.82
CA ILE A 56 8.23 4.30 1.19
C ILE A 56 9.60 4.40 1.87
N LYS A 57 10.11 5.61 2.10
CA LYS A 57 11.40 5.83 2.76
C LYS A 57 11.45 5.32 4.20
N ALA A 58 10.35 5.46 4.93
CA ALA A 58 10.27 5.06 6.33
C ALA A 58 10.10 3.55 6.54
N ASN A 59 9.51 2.82 5.59
CA ASN A 59 9.02 1.47 5.83
C ASN A 59 9.64 0.39 4.94
N PHE A 60 10.39 0.75 3.90
CA PHE A 60 11.02 -0.22 3.01
C PHE A 60 12.53 -0.09 2.98
N GLU A 61 13.19 -1.24 2.91
CA GLU A 61 14.64 -1.31 2.71
C GLU A 61 14.99 -0.82 1.29
N ALA A 62 15.84 0.21 1.22
CA ALA A 62 16.36 0.71 -0.04
C ALA A 62 17.66 0.00 -0.43
N THR A 63 17.78 -0.34 -1.70
CA THR A 63 19.00 -0.89 -2.31
C THR A 63 19.49 0.05 -3.41
N THR A 64 20.61 -0.28 -4.04
CA THR A 64 21.11 0.46 -5.22
C THR A 64 20.14 0.38 -6.42
N GLU A 65 19.35 -0.69 -6.51
CA GLU A 65 18.46 -0.95 -7.64
C GLU A 65 17.00 -0.55 -7.39
N GLY A 66 16.56 -0.47 -6.13
CA GLY A 66 15.16 -0.18 -5.80
C GLY A 66 14.84 -0.44 -4.33
N ILE A 67 13.57 -0.71 -4.05
CA ILE A 67 13.08 -1.05 -2.71
C ILE A 67 12.72 -2.52 -2.61
N ILE A 68 12.94 -3.10 -1.42
CA ILE A 68 12.58 -4.47 -1.10
C ILE A 68 11.18 -4.52 -0.54
N VAL A 69 10.36 -5.41 -1.10
CA VAL A 69 8.98 -5.67 -0.68
C VAL A 69 8.75 -7.16 -0.52
N TYR A 70 7.65 -7.54 0.11
CA TYR A 70 7.31 -8.93 0.41
C TYR A 70 5.92 -9.28 -0.09
N LYS A 71 5.73 -10.54 -0.51
CA LYS A 71 4.45 -11.04 -0.99
C LYS A 71 4.31 -12.53 -0.70
N SER A 72 3.09 -12.95 -0.37
CA SER A 72 2.68 -14.35 -0.38
C SER A 72 1.82 -14.62 -1.61
N PHE A 73 2.07 -15.74 -2.29
CA PHE A 73 1.25 -16.27 -3.37
C PHE A 73 0.40 -17.40 -2.80
N CYS A 74 -0.73 -17.06 -2.20
CA CYS A 74 -1.61 -18.02 -1.55
C CYS A 74 -2.83 -18.38 -2.43
N GLU A 75 -3.43 -19.54 -2.13
CA GLU A 75 -4.56 -20.09 -2.89
C GLU A 75 -5.84 -19.24 -2.86
N HIS A 76 -5.97 -18.31 -1.91
CA HIS A 76 -7.16 -17.46 -1.76
C HIS A 76 -7.33 -16.42 -2.87
N TYR A 77 -6.22 -16.05 -3.53
CA TYR A 77 -6.24 -15.12 -4.66
C TYR A 77 -5.58 -15.79 -5.85
N PRO A 78 -6.34 -16.10 -6.92
CA PRO A 78 -5.77 -16.76 -8.08
C PRO A 78 -4.63 -15.94 -8.67
N ILE A 79 -3.50 -16.60 -8.87
CA ILE A 79 -2.34 -16.05 -9.55
C ILE A 79 -2.67 -15.98 -11.03
N PRO A 80 -2.46 -14.82 -11.70
CA PRO A 80 -2.60 -14.76 -13.15
C PRO A 80 -1.75 -15.84 -13.84
N ASN A 81 -2.33 -16.55 -14.79
CA ASN A 81 -1.67 -17.67 -15.46
C ASN A 81 -0.44 -17.29 -16.29
N TYR A 82 -0.27 -15.99 -16.57
CA TYR A 82 0.89 -15.43 -17.26
C TYR A 82 2.05 -15.05 -16.31
N TRP A 83 1.85 -15.12 -14.99
CA TRP A 83 2.93 -14.92 -14.03
C TRP A 83 3.72 -16.21 -13.83
N LYS A 84 5.05 -16.13 -13.97
CA LYS A 84 5.96 -17.18 -13.53
C LYS A 84 6.52 -16.82 -12.17
N ILE A 85 6.25 -17.67 -11.18
CA ILE A 85 6.71 -17.45 -9.81
C ILE A 85 8.04 -18.18 -9.61
N GLU A 86 9.10 -17.59 -10.17
CA GLU A 86 10.46 -18.09 -10.15
C GLU A 86 11.43 -16.94 -9.92
N GLU A 87 12.60 -17.21 -9.35
CA GLU A 87 13.65 -16.20 -9.13
C GLU A 87 14.05 -15.51 -10.43
N GLY A 88 14.21 -14.18 -10.37
CA GLY A 88 14.57 -13.33 -11.51
C GLY A 88 13.41 -12.98 -12.44
N GLN A 89 12.24 -13.58 -12.27
CA GLN A 89 11.08 -13.24 -13.10
C GLN A 89 10.45 -11.92 -12.68
N ILE A 90 9.94 -11.18 -13.65
CA ILE A 90 9.21 -9.94 -13.45
C ILE A 90 7.71 -10.26 -13.57
N ILE A 91 6.94 -9.84 -12.60
CA ILE A 91 5.48 -9.88 -12.63
C ILE A 91 4.94 -8.47 -12.84
N GLU A 92 3.89 -8.36 -13.65
CA GLU A 92 3.24 -7.09 -14.00
C GLU A 92 1.73 -7.22 -13.88
N GLU A 93 1.06 -6.14 -13.49
CA GLU A 93 -0.39 -6.05 -13.41
C GLU A 93 -0.83 -4.58 -13.47
N ASN A 94 -2.02 -4.32 -14.01
CA ASN A 94 -2.63 -3.00 -13.93
C ASN A 94 -2.90 -2.62 -12.48
N CYS A 95 -2.48 -1.43 -12.08
CA CYS A 95 -2.63 -0.96 -10.71
C CYS A 95 -3.77 0.05 -10.56
N ASN A 96 -4.61 -0.16 -9.53
CA ASN A 96 -5.54 0.87 -9.08
C ASN A 96 -4.79 1.87 -8.20
N PHE A 97 -4.66 3.11 -8.66
CA PHE A 97 -3.96 4.19 -7.96
C PHE A 97 -4.83 4.98 -6.98
N THR A 98 -6.06 4.55 -6.74
CA THR A 98 -6.96 5.22 -5.79
C THR A 98 -6.52 4.93 -4.36
N ARG A 99 -5.93 5.94 -3.69
CA ARG A 99 -5.35 5.81 -2.35
C ARG A 99 -6.39 5.65 -1.24
N THR A 100 -7.67 5.89 -1.51
CA THR A 100 -8.78 5.67 -0.58
C THR A 100 -9.24 4.20 -0.53
N ASN A 101 -8.73 3.35 -1.43
CA ASN A 101 -9.04 1.93 -1.46
C ASN A 101 -7.89 1.12 -0.84
N ALA A 102 -8.19 0.29 0.15
CA ALA A 102 -7.21 -0.62 0.75
C ALA A 102 -6.75 -1.71 -0.22
N CYS A 103 -7.69 -2.21 -1.03
CA CYS A 103 -7.47 -3.27 -2.01
C CYS A 103 -7.90 -2.81 -3.40
N GLY A 104 -7.44 -3.52 -4.40
CA GLY A 104 -7.76 -3.23 -5.81
C GLY A 104 -6.84 -4.03 -6.70
N CYS A 105 -7.03 -3.92 -8.01
CA CYS A 105 -6.10 -4.53 -8.97
C CYS A 105 -4.69 -3.94 -8.81
N GLY A 106 -3.71 -4.75 -9.16
CA GLY A 106 -2.29 -4.49 -8.98
C GLY A 106 -1.61 -5.60 -8.18
N ILE A 107 -0.30 -5.57 -8.15
CA ILE A 107 0.48 -6.48 -7.34
C ILE A 107 0.47 -5.97 -5.90
N ASN A 108 -0.28 -6.65 -5.03
CA ASN A 108 -0.29 -6.34 -3.60
C ASN A 108 0.95 -6.91 -2.95
N VAL A 109 1.75 -6.04 -2.35
CA VAL A 109 2.99 -6.34 -1.64
C VAL A 109 3.00 -5.63 -0.29
N CYS A 110 3.95 -5.96 0.59
CA CYS A 110 3.97 -5.39 1.92
C CYS A 110 5.39 -5.17 2.46
N THR A 111 5.46 -4.50 3.59
CA THR A 111 6.69 -4.31 4.37
C THR A 111 7.17 -5.65 4.96
N LYS A 112 8.45 -5.70 5.34
CA LYS A 112 9.03 -6.86 6.05
C LYS A 112 8.29 -7.14 7.36
N GLU A 113 7.99 -6.10 8.11
CA GLU A 113 7.28 -6.20 9.39
C GLU A 113 5.87 -6.80 9.22
N TYR A 114 5.11 -6.32 8.24
CA TYR A 114 3.81 -6.89 7.91
C TYR A 114 3.92 -8.36 7.51
N ALA A 115 4.89 -8.69 6.65
CA ALA A 115 5.11 -10.06 6.21
C ALA A 115 5.42 -11.01 7.39
N GLN A 116 6.27 -10.58 8.31
CA GLN A 116 6.61 -11.37 9.50
C GLN A 116 5.43 -11.61 10.44
N LYS A 117 4.53 -10.63 10.58
CA LYS A 117 3.39 -10.71 11.50
C LYS A 117 2.16 -11.39 10.90
N LYS A 118 1.94 -11.25 9.59
CA LYS A 118 0.66 -11.57 8.95
C LYS A 118 0.73 -12.65 7.87
N LEU A 119 1.91 -12.91 7.28
CA LEU A 119 2.04 -13.91 6.24
C LEU A 119 2.52 -15.24 6.84
N GLU A 120 1.65 -16.25 6.81
CA GLU A 120 1.91 -17.55 7.46
C GLU A 120 2.56 -18.56 6.53
N LYS A 121 2.24 -18.49 5.23
CA LYS A 121 2.69 -19.45 4.22
C LYS A 121 3.86 -18.93 3.41
N GLU A 122 4.05 -19.48 2.24
CA GLU A 122 5.12 -19.12 1.32
C GLU A 122 5.25 -17.59 1.15
N VAL A 123 6.42 -17.06 1.49
CA VAL A 123 6.72 -15.63 1.40
C VAL A 123 7.90 -15.43 0.46
N TRP A 124 7.71 -14.55 -0.50
CA TRP A 124 8.73 -14.11 -1.43
C TRP A 124 9.20 -12.71 -1.09
N LYS A 125 10.48 -12.49 -1.30
CA LYS A 125 11.14 -11.19 -1.33
C LYS A 125 11.19 -10.71 -2.76
N LEU A 126 10.74 -9.50 -3.03
CA LEU A 126 10.69 -8.90 -4.37
C LEU A 126 11.41 -7.55 -4.37
N LEU A 127 11.80 -7.12 -5.56
CA LEU A 127 12.37 -5.81 -5.83
C LEU A 127 11.41 -4.99 -6.68
N ILE A 128 11.11 -3.76 -6.23
CA ILE A 128 10.54 -2.73 -7.09
C ILE A 128 11.66 -1.78 -7.46
N LYS A 129 12.09 -1.80 -8.72
CA LYS A 129 13.19 -0.97 -9.20
C LYS A 129 12.84 0.51 -9.13
N TRP A 130 13.84 1.38 -8.99
CA TRP A 130 13.65 2.83 -8.93
C TRP A 130 12.87 3.37 -10.13
N GLU A 131 13.09 2.84 -11.31
CA GLU A 131 12.38 3.22 -12.54
C GLU A 131 10.89 2.83 -12.56
N TRP A 132 10.44 1.96 -11.64
CA TRP A 132 9.05 1.50 -11.52
C TRP A 132 8.26 2.19 -10.41
N LEU A 133 8.86 3.14 -9.70
CA LEU A 133 8.22 3.80 -8.55
C LEU A 133 6.97 4.60 -8.93
N CYS A 134 6.87 5.09 -10.17
CA CYS A 134 5.66 5.77 -10.64
C CYS A 134 4.43 4.84 -10.67
N GLY A 135 4.64 3.52 -10.73
CA GLY A 135 3.61 2.49 -10.69
C GLY A 135 3.26 2.01 -9.28
N ILE A 136 3.54 2.77 -8.23
CA ILE A 136 3.20 2.42 -6.84
C ILE A 136 1.99 3.21 -6.34
N CYS A 137 1.11 2.53 -5.60
CA CYS A 137 0.03 3.15 -4.84
C CYS A 137 0.13 2.77 -3.37
N VAL A 138 0.30 3.78 -2.50
CA VAL A 138 0.25 3.63 -1.05
C VAL A 138 -1.11 4.12 -0.56
N PRO A 139 -2.00 3.23 -0.08
CA PRO A 139 -3.27 3.67 0.50
C PRO A 139 -3.05 4.59 1.71
N TYR A 140 -3.89 5.60 1.89
CA TYR A 140 -3.78 6.53 3.03
C TYR A 140 -3.89 5.85 4.39
N HIS A 141 -4.61 4.72 4.45
CA HIS A 141 -4.91 3.94 5.65
C HIS A 141 -4.14 2.61 5.71
N THR A 142 -2.98 2.55 5.03
CA THR A 142 -2.19 1.32 4.98
C THR A 142 -1.64 0.91 6.34
N ASP A 143 -1.65 -0.39 6.57
CA ASP A 143 -1.01 -1.05 7.71
C ASP A 143 0.35 -1.70 7.35
N GLY A 144 0.87 -1.36 6.17
CA GLY A 144 2.12 -1.91 5.62
C GLY A 144 1.96 -2.55 4.23
N LYS A 145 0.73 -2.63 3.70
CA LYS A 145 0.44 -3.09 2.33
C LYS A 145 0.44 -1.94 1.36
N ILE A 146 0.99 -2.18 0.17
CA ILE A 146 0.96 -1.27 -0.97
C ILE A 146 0.61 -2.05 -2.24
N ARG A 147 0.28 -1.35 -3.31
CA ARG A 147 0.12 -1.94 -4.65
C ARG A 147 1.17 -1.40 -5.59
N CYS A 148 1.57 -2.22 -6.55
CA CYS A 148 2.45 -1.79 -7.62
C CYS A 148 2.07 -2.42 -8.96
N GLU A 149 2.58 -1.84 -10.05
CA GLU A 149 2.38 -2.39 -11.40
C GLU A 149 3.41 -3.46 -11.76
N LYS A 150 4.59 -3.38 -11.18
CA LYS A 150 5.73 -4.21 -11.57
C LYS A 150 6.65 -4.53 -10.40
N ALA A 151 7.03 -5.78 -10.28
CA ALA A 151 8.00 -6.24 -9.31
C ALA A 151 8.78 -7.45 -9.83
N MET A 152 10.03 -7.59 -9.40
CA MET A 152 10.90 -8.73 -9.73
C MET A 152 11.02 -9.65 -8.52
N LEU A 153 10.80 -10.94 -8.73
CA LEU A 153 11.01 -11.95 -7.70
C LEU A 153 12.50 -12.17 -7.46
N LEU A 154 12.94 -12.04 -6.22
CA LEU A 154 14.34 -12.24 -5.84
C LEU A 154 14.56 -13.64 -5.29
N GLU A 155 13.91 -13.97 -4.21
CA GLU A 155 14.07 -15.24 -3.51
C GLU A 155 12.83 -15.60 -2.69
N ARG A 156 12.62 -16.89 -2.44
CA ARG A 156 11.64 -17.36 -1.47
C ARG A 156 12.26 -17.37 -0.09
N VAL A 157 11.69 -16.63 0.86
CA VAL A 157 12.25 -16.43 2.21
C VAL A 157 11.54 -17.25 3.29
N LYS A 158 10.36 -17.81 2.98
CA LYS A 158 9.58 -18.67 3.87
C LYS A 158 8.69 -19.60 3.03
N GLY A 159 8.60 -20.84 3.46
CA GLY A 159 7.70 -21.84 2.84
C GLY A 159 8.34 -23.18 2.60
#